data_be154ddc3e7bc54f1e91dc9f474f12c9
#
_entry.id   be154ddc3e7bc54f1e91dc9f474f12c9
#
_cell.length_a   1.000
_cell.length_b   1.000
_cell.length_c   1.000
_cell.angle_alpha   90.00
_cell.angle_beta   90.00
_cell.angle_gamma   90.00
#
_symmetry.space_group_name_H-M   'P 1'
#
loop_
_entity.id
_entity.type
_entity.pdbx_description
1 polymer ?
#
loop_
_entity_poly.entity_id
_entity_poly.type
_entity_poly.pdbx_seq_one_letter_code
_entity_poly.pdbx_strand_id
1 'polypeptide(L)'
;KAAFQRTARFGEGFHAAFEPLSKVEEEWNQIKVECENLGRDPGEITLSLRMFLDPNEMMETAKSIGGSADQMVDTIGRVQDIGVSHILVDPVARGGIEGRLDTLSSFMNDVAPQIG
;
A
#
# COMPACT_ATOMS: atom_id res chain seq x y z
N LYS A 1 -1.82 -17.54 -9.13
CA LYS A 1 -3.22 -17.90 -9.29
C LYS A 1 -3.71 -18.83 -8.17
N ALA A 2 -2.97 -19.90 -7.90
CA ALA A 2 -3.29 -20.78 -6.78
C ALA A 2 -3.22 -20.06 -5.43
N ALA A 3 -2.31 -19.07 -5.29
CA ALA A 3 -2.21 -18.27 -4.08
C ALA A 3 -3.46 -17.40 -3.88
N PHE A 4 -4.03 -16.85 -4.96
CA PHE A 4 -5.25 -16.04 -4.87
C PHE A 4 -6.46 -16.89 -4.52
N GLN A 5 -6.55 -18.09 -5.07
CA GLN A 5 -7.61 -19.04 -4.74
C GLN A 5 -7.56 -19.46 -3.26
N ARG A 6 -6.36 -19.71 -2.74
CA ARG A 6 -6.18 -20.03 -1.31
C ARG A 6 -6.55 -18.86 -0.41
N THR A 7 -6.15 -17.64 -0.79
CA THR A 7 -6.52 -16.44 -0.06
C THR A 7 -8.02 -16.27 -0.01
N ALA A 8 -8.69 -16.42 -1.16
CA ALA A 8 -10.15 -16.29 -1.24
C ALA A 8 -10.88 -17.34 -0.41
N ARG A 9 -10.31 -18.55 -0.29
CA ARG A 9 -10.94 -19.64 0.44
C ARG A 9 -10.68 -19.60 1.94
N PHE A 10 -9.45 -19.34 2.36
CA PHE A 10 -9.00 -19.53 3.73
C PHE A 10 -8.36 -18.28 4.34
N GLY A 11 -7.99 -17.29 3.52
CA GLY A 11 -7.22 -16.15 4.00
C GLY A 11 -8.05 -15.17 4.81
N GLU A 12 -7.40 -14.49 5.74
CA GLU A 12 -7.94 -13.34 6.46
C GLU A 12 -7.34 -12.05 5.93
N GLY A 13 -6.21 -12.13 5.22
CA GLY A 13 -5.52 -10.99 4.64
C GLY A 13 -4.68 -11.36 3.44
N PHE A 14 -4.43 -10.39 2.61
CA PHE A 14 -3.48 -10.46 1.50
C PHE A 14 -2.52 -9.28 1.62
N HIS A 15 -1.21 -9.56 1.65
CA HIS A 15 -0.19 -8.55 1.77
C HIS A 15 0.65 -8.48 0.50
N ALA A 16 0.66 -7.31 -0.13
CA ALA A 16 1.52 -7.00 -1.25
C ALA A 16 2.70 -6.13 -0.77
N ALA A 17 3.89 -6.34 -1.31
CA ALA A 17 5.06 -5.61 -0.90
C ALA A 17 5.84 -5.09 -2.11
N PHE A 18 6.04 -3.77 -2.14
CA PHE A 18 6.85 -3.09 -3.16
C PHE A 18 6.44 -3.43 -4.59
N GLU A 19 5.13 -3.44 -4.83
CA GLU A 19 4.56 -3.67 -6.15
C GLU A 19 3.94 -2.40 -6.70
N PRO A 20 3.94 -2.20 -8.02
CA PRO A 20 3.19 -1.10 -8.65
C PRO A 20 1.70 -1.21 -8.31
N LEU A 21 1.04 -0.07 -8.11
CA LEU A 21 -0.37 -0.04 -7.75
C LEU A 21 -1.26 -0.75 -8.77
N SER A 22 -0.93 -0.65 -10.06
CA SER A 22 -1.67 -1.36 -11.12
C SER A 22 -1.65 -2.87 -10.91
N LYS A 23 -0.52 -3.42 -10.48
CA LYS A 23 -0.38 -4.84 -10.20
C LYS A 23 -1.16 -5.24 -8.96
N VAL A 24 -1.11 -4.44 -7.90
CA VAL A 24 -1.87 -4.67 -6.68
C VAL A 24 -3.36 -4.71 -6.98
N GLU A 25 -3.85 -3.75 -7.77
CA GLU A 25 -5.25 -3.70 -8.19
C GLU A 25 -5.65 -4.94 -8.97
N GLU A 26 -4.82 -5.37 -9.91
CA GLU A 26 -5.07 -6.57 -10.70
C GLU A 26 -5.16 -7.82 -9.83
N GLU A 27 -4.21 -8.00 -8.91
CA GLU A 27 -4.19 -9.13 -7.98
C GLU A 27 -5.41 -9.12 -7.06
N TRP A 28 -5.76 -7.95 -6.53
CA TRP A 28 -6.92 -7.80 -5.67
C TRP A 28 -8.23 -8.11 -6.41
N ASN A 29 -8.34 -7.67 -7.67
CA ASN A 29 -9.50 -7.98 -8.50
C ASN A 29 -9.64 -9.50 -8.74
N GLN A 30 -8.53 -10.21 -8.92
CA GLN A 30 -8.55 -11.67 -9.04
C GLN A 30 -9.03 -12.33 -7.75
N ILE A 31 -8.57 -11.85 -6.59
CA ILE A 31 -9.03 -12.37 -5.29
C ILE A 31 -10.53 -12.14 -5.12
N LYS A 32 -11.03 -10.95 -5.52
CA LYS A 32 -12.47 -10.65 -5.45
C LYS A 32 -13.30 -11.58 -6.32
N VAL A 33 -12.82 -11.88 -7.53
CA VAL A 33 -13.49 -12.83 -8.44
C VAL A 33 -13.54 -14.23 -7.82
N GLU A 34 -12.44 -14.69 -7.23
CA GLU A 34 -12.40 -16.00 -6.56
C GLU A 34 -13.34 -16.04 -5.35
N CYS A 35 -13.45 -14.93 -4.61
CA CYS A 35 -14.42 -14.81 -3.51
C CYS A 35 -15.85 -14.93 -4.02
N GLU A 36 -16.19 -14.27 -5.11
CA GLU A 36 -17.52 -14.38 -5.72
C GLU A 36 -17.85 -15.81 -6.11
N ASN A 37 -16.89 -16.52 -6.70
CA ASN A 37 -17.06 -17.92 -7.08
C ASN A 37 -17.30 -18.84 -5.89
N LEU A 38 -16.79 -18.48 -4.72
CA LEU A 38 -16.94 -19.24 -3.47
C LEU A 38 -18.11 -18.76 -2.61
N GLY A 39 -18.78 -17.69 -2.98
CA GLY A 39 -19.82 -17.08 -2.18
C GLY A 39 -19.31 -16.38 -0.92
N ARG A 40 -18.05 -15.98 -0.91
CA ARG A 40 -17.43 -15.28 0.22
C ARG A 40 -17.39 -13.77 -0.03
N ASP A 41 -17.69 -12.99 1.01
CA ASP A 41 -17.55 -11.54 0.94
C ASP A 41 -16.07 -11.14 0.94
N PRO A 42 -15.57 -10.49 -0.13
CA PRO A 42 -14.17 -10.01 -0.14
C PRO A 42 -13.87 -8.98 0.95
N GLY A 43 -14.88 -8.33 1.53
CA GLY A 43 -14.73 -7.45 2.68
C GLY A 43 -14.21 -8.13 3.94
N GLU A 44 -14.26 -9.46 4.00
CA GLU A 44 -13.67 -10.23 5.10
C GLU A 44 -12.14 -10.35 4.99
N ILE A 45 -11.56 -10.00 3.84
CA ILE A 45 -10.11 -10.09 3.60
C ILE A 45 -9.50 -8.69 3.71
N THR A 46 -8.52 -8.55 4.59
CA THR A 46 -7.75 -7.31 4.73
C THR A 46 -6.69 -7.24 3.66
N LEU A 47 -6.70 -6.19 2.85
CA LEU A 47 -5.66 -5.91 1.88
C LEU A 47 -4.67 -4.92 2.49
N SER A 48 -3.41 -5.32 2.60
CA SER A 48 -2.33 -4.46 3.06
C SER A 48 -1.24 -4.34 2.01
N LEU A 49 -0.53 -3.22 2.00
CA LEU A 49 0.50 -2.92 1.03
C LEU A 49 1.69 -2.27 1.71
N ARG A 50 2.88 -2.75 1.39
CA ARG A 50 4.13 -2.15 1.82
C ARG A 50 4.71 -1.32 0.70
N MET A 51 5.03 -0.06 1.00
CA MET A 51 5.55 0.91 0.04
C MET A 51 6.76 1.64 0.63
N PHE A 52 7.61 2.16 -0.25
CA PHE A 52 8.64 3.09 0.18
C PHE A 52 8.01 4.45 0.54
N LEU A 53 8.46 5.04 1.62
CA LEU A 53 8.20 6.44 1.93
C LEU A 53 9.42 7.23 1.45
N ASP A 54 9.28 7.92 0.33
CA ASP A 54 10.41 8.35 -0.49
C ASP A 54 10.24 9.80 -0.99
N PRO A 55 10.34 10.78 -0.08
CA PRO A 55 10.11 12.18 -0.44
C PRO A 55 11.07 12.71 -1.50
N ASN A 56 12.27 12.15 -1.59
CA ASN A 56 13.29 12.60 -2.53
C ASN A 56 13.34 11.78 -3.82
N GLU A 57 12.37 10.87 -4.00
CA GLU A 57 12.20 10.07 -5.22
C GLU A 57 13.48 9.29 -5.61
N MET A 58 14.10 8.64 -4.61
CA MET A 58 15.30 7.82 -4.77
C MET A 58 14.99 6.42 -5.27
N MET A 59 13.76 5.96 -5.11
CA MET A 59 13.28 4.63 -5.49
C MET A 59 12.26 4.74 -6.64
N GLU A 60 11.77 3.61 -7.13
CA GLU A 60 10.75 3.61 -8.18
C GLU A 60 9.46 4.30 -7.72
N THR A 61 9.01 5.29 -8.47
CA THR A 61 7.79 6.05 -8.19
C THR A 61 6.57 5.16 -8.05
N ALA A 62 6.46 4.14 -8.90
CA ALA A 62 5.31 3.23 -8.91
C ALA A 62 5.14 2.42 -7.62
N LYS A 63 6.19 2.31 -6.80
CA LYS A 63 6.22 1.54 -5.55
C LYS A 63 6.36 2.43 -4.32
N SER A 64 6.20 3.74 -4.49
CA SER A 64 6.57 4.72 -3.48
C SER A 64 5.45 5.71 -3.18
N ILE A 65 5.45 6.16 -1.93
CA ILE A 65 4.76 7.38 -1.52
C ILE A 65 5.83 8.44 -1.48
N GLY A 66 5.85 9.33 -2.46
CA GLY A 66 6.95 10.27 -2.63
C GLY A 66 6.53 11.66 -3.08
N GLY A 67 7.51 12.55 -3.22
CA GLY A 67 7.31 13.92 -3.63
C GLY A 67 6.86 14.83 -2.49
N SER A 68 6.08 15.85 -2.83
CA SER A 68 5.53 16.79 -1.86
C SER A 68 4.46 16.16 -0.97
N ALA A 69 4.10 16.87 0.11
CA ALA A 69 3.01 16.43 1.00
C ALA A 69 1.71 16.20 0.22
N ASP A 70 1.36 17.11 -0.67
CA ASP A 70 0.14 17.00 -1.49
C ASP A 70 0.20 15.78 -2.42
N GLN A 71 1.35 15.52 -3.01
CA GLN A 71 1.54 14.34 -3.87
C GLN A 71 1.43 13.05 -3.06
N MET A 72 1.96 13.04 -1.85
CA MET A 72 1.85 11.89 -0.95
C MET A 72 0.40 11.60 -0.57
N VAL A 73 -0.37 12.64 -0.25
CA VAL A 73 -1.80 12.51 0.08
C VAL A 73 -2.56 11.94 -1.11
N ASP A 74 -2.28 12.43 -2.33
CA ASP A 74 -2.92 11.92 -3.55
C ASP A 74 -2.58 10.43 -3.78
N THR A 75 -1.34 10.05 -3.58
CA THR A 75 -0.91 8.65 -3.74
C THR A 75 -1.65 7.75 -2.74
N ILE A 76 -1.72 8.16 -1.48
CA ILE A 76 -2.42 7.41 -0.44
C ILE A 76 -3.92 7.29 -0.76
N GLY A 77 -4.52 8.36 -1.28
CA GLY A 77 -5.92 8.33 -1.74
C GLY A 77 -6.15 7.27 -2.81
N ARG A 78 -5.24 7.17 -3.78
CA ARG A 78 -5.33 6.14 -4.82
C ARG A 78 -5.17 4.73 -4.26
N VAL A 79 -4.28 4.56 -3.30
CA VAL A 79 -4.09 3.27 -2.61
C VAL A 79 -5.37 2.86 -1.87
N GLN A 80 -5.98 3.80 -1.17
CA GLN A 80 -7.25 3.55 -0.46
C GLN A 80 -8.38 3.20 -1.44
N ASP A 81 -8.43 3.84 -2.59
CA ASP A 81 -9.46 3.59 -3.61
C ASP A 81 -9.40 2.17 -4.17
N ILE A 82 -8.22 1.56 -4.20
CA ILE A 82 -8.06 0.16 -4.61
C ILE A 82 -8.69 -0.79 -3.59
N GLY A 83 -8.74 -0.40 -2.33
CA GLY A 83 -9.26 -1.22 -1.24
C GLY A 83 -8.22 -1.57 -0.19
N VAL A 84 -7.04 -0.99 -0.26
CA VAL A 84 -5.99 -1.19 0.76
C VAL A 84 -6.42 -0.50 2.05
N SER A 85 -6.45 -1.26 3.14
CA SER A 85 -6.83 -0.74 4.45
C SER A 85 -5.64 -0.49 5.38
N HIS A 86 -4.49 -1.09 5.08
CA HIS A 86 -3.26 -0.92 5.87
C HIS A 86 -2.09 -0.67 4.93
N ILE A 87 -1.38 0.41 5.14
CA ILE A 87 -0.15 0.73 4.41
C ILE A 87 1.01 0.67 5.40
N LEU A 88 2.00 -0.15 5.08
CA LEU A 88 3.27 -0.21 5.82
C LEU A 88 4.29 0.60 5.03
N VAL A 89 4.94 1.56 5.67
CA VAL A 89 5.90 2.43 4.98
C VAL A 89 7.32 2.14 5.42
N ASP A 90 8.22 2.06 4.43
CA ASP A 90 9.67 1.98 4.66
C ASP A 90 10.28 3.34 4.31
N PRO A 91 10.71 4.13 5.30
CA PRO A 91 11.30 5.43 5.01
C PRO A 91 12.64 5.29 4.29
N VAL A 92 12.81 6.08 3.25
CA VAL A 92 14.02 6.15 2.44
C VAL A 92 14.65 7.54 2.61
N ALA A 93 15.91 7.58 2.97
CA ALA A 93 16.63 8.84 3.09
C ALA A 93 18.13 8.62 3.10
N ARG A 94 18.88 9.67 2.82
CA ARG A 94 20.32 9.71 3.06
C ARG A 94 20.56 10.00 4.53
N GLY A 95 21.73 9.60 5.05
CA GLY A 95 22.10 9.86 6.45
C GLY A 95 21.71 8.78 7.43
N GLY A 96 21.46 7.57 6.94
CA GLY A 96 21.21 6.40 7.79
C GLY A 96 19.93 6.49 8.62
N ILE A 97 20.00 6.04 9.86
CA ILE A 97 18.83 5.98 10.76
C ILE A 97 18.26 7.37 11.02
N GLU A 98 19.09 8.38 11.26
CA GLU A 98 18.62 9.73 11.53
C GLU A 98 17.84 10.31 10.34
N GLY A 99 18.34 10.13 9.12
CA GLY A 99 17.64 10.57 7.92
C GLY A 99 16.31 9.88 7.75
N ARG A 100 16.25 8.58 8.02
CA ARG A 100 14.98 7.82 7.93
C ARG A 100 13.98 8.26 9.01
N LEU A 101 14.45 8.53 10.21
CA LEU A 101 13.59 9.04 11.29
C LEU A 101 13.05 10.43 10.94
N ASP A 102 13.86 11.30 10.35
CA ASP A 102 13.42 12.62 9.90
C ASP A 102 12.35 12.51 8.81
N THR A 103 12.52 11.60 7.85
CA THR A 103 11.53 11.32 6.81
C THR A 103 10.21 10.88 7.42
N LEU A 104 10.25 9.95 8.36
CA LEU A 104 9.06 9.45 9.03
C LEU A 104 8.39 10.55 9.85
N SER A 105 9.17 11.35 10.57
CA SER A 105 8.67 12.45 11.39
C SER A 105 7.96 13.50 10.55
N SER A 106 8.55 13.89 9.41
CA SER A 106 7.93 14.83 8.47
C SER A 106 6.62 14.28 7.92
N PHE A 107 6.60 13.00 7.58
CA PHE A 107 5.38 12.34 7.11
C PHE A 107 4.28 12.39 8.18
N MET A 108 4.61 12.05 9.42
CA MET A 108 3.65 12.04 10.52
C MET A 108 3.11 13.44 10.84
N ASN A 109 3.93 14.46 10.67
CA ASN A 109 3.54 15.84 10.96
C ASN A 109 2.79 16.51 9.80
N ASP A 110 3.21 16.26 8.56
CA ASP A 110 2.74 17.02 7.39
C ASP A 110 1.73 16.27 6.53
N VAL A 111 1.77 14.95 6.52
CA VAL A 111 0.96 14.12 5.63
C VAL A 111 -0.12 13.35 6.38
N ALA A 112 0.25 12.63 7.42
CA ALA A 112 -0.68 11.75 8.13
C ALA A 112 -1.94 12.47 8.66
N PRO A 113 -1.87 13.72 9.18
CA PRO A 113 -3.07 14.42 9.63
C PRO A 113 -4.07 14.73 8.53
N GLN A 114 -3.66 14.71 7.25
CA GLN A 114 -4.51 14.99 6.09
C GLN A 114 -5.21 13.75 5.55
N ILE A 115 -4.87 12.58 6.09
CA ILE A 115 -5.46 11.31 5.65
C ILE A 115 -6.69 11.04 6.49
N GLY A 116 -7.80 10.87 5.81
CA GLY A 116 -9.09 10.58 6.42
C GLY A 116 -9.32 9.12 6.80
#